data_2c503af8f9c8e0fd8c62b0b18ad644c5
#
_entry.id   2c503af8f9c8e0fd8c62b0b18ad644c5
#
_cell.length_a   1.000
_cell.length_b   1.000
_cell.length_c   1.000
_cell.angle_alpha   90.00
_cell.angle_beta   90.00
_cell.angle_gamma   90.00
#
_symmetry.space_group_name_H-M   'P 1'
#
loop_
_entity.id
_entity.type
_entity.pdbx_description
1 polymer ?
#
loop_
_entity_poly.entity_id
_entity_poly.type
_entity_poly.pdbx_seq_one_letter_code
_entity_poly.pdbx_strand_id
1 'polypeptide(L)'
;MDQKELLKNFYLFTGVASNDLQAVEAIVERKVYIAGDHIYSEGEFADALFLVEMGTVDIVGKGKEIVFATIGSGHGFGELAFFERGTRPASASARERTHILQIPYERLSKVLSERPGFALIVYRNACSFFAKHFRALALDLDRRYF
;
A
#
# COMPACT_ATOMS: atom_id res chain seq x y z
N MET A 1 5.07 16.46 -5.86
CA MET A 1 4.12 16.26 -4.73
C MET A 1 4.93 16.02 -3.48
N ASP A 2 4.63 16.73 -2.41
CA ASP A 2 5.35 16.55 -1.17
C ASP A 2 4.82 15.34 -0.37
N GLN A 3 5.54 14.97 0.67
CA GLN A 3 5.20 13.81 1.50
C GLN A 3 3.79 13.90 2.07
N LYS A 4 3.40 15.08 2.54
CA LYS A 4 2.09 15.29 3.15
C LYS A 4 0.98 15.07 2.14
N GLU A 5 1.12 15.59 0.93
CA GLU A 5 0.15 15.41 -0.15
C GLU A 5 0.03 13.95 -0.58
N LEU A 6 1.17 13.25 -0.67
CA LEU A 6 1.18 11.82 -0.99
C LEU A 6 0.37 11.03 0.04
N LEU A 7 0.63 11.26 1.31
CA LEU A 7 -0.10 10.59 2.38
C LEU A 7 -1.59 10.94 2.36
N LYS A 8 -1.90 12.21 2.18
CA LYS A 8 -3.29 12.68 2.16
C LYS A 8 -4.08 12.06 1.01
N ASN A 9 -3.46 11.86 -0.13
CA ASN A 9 -4.12 11.33 -1.33
C ASN A 9 -4.17 9.81 -1.37
N PHE A 10 -3.46 9.13 -0.49
CA PHE A 10 -3.56 7.68 -0.39
C PHE A 10 -4.93 7.29 0.17
N TYR A 11 -5.58 6.31 -0.45
CA TYR A 11 -6.97 5.99 -0.13
C TYR A 11 -7.22 5.67 1.35
N LEU A 12 -6.26 5.04 2.03
CA LEU A 12 -6.41 4.72 3.45
C LEU A 12 -6.52 5.95 4.33
N PHE A 13 -5.93 7.06 3.92
CA PHE A 13 -5.86 8.29 4.71
C PHE A 13 -6.82 9.37 4.22
N THR A 14 -7.73 9.04 3.32
CA THR A 14 -8.74 9.98 2.85
C THR A 14 -9.65 10.41 3.98
N GLY A 15 -9.82 11.72 4.15
CA GLY A 15 -10.70 12.27 5.18
C GLY A 15 -10.09 12.33 6.59
N VAL A 16 -8.80 12.05 6.70
CA VAL A 16 -8.10 12.05 7.98
C VAL A 16 -7.75 13.47 8.41
N ALA A 17 -7.88 13.76 9.70
CA ALA A 17 -7.53 15.06 10.27
C ALA A 17 -6.03 15.34 10.13
N SER A 18 -5.68 16.62 10.04
CA SER A 18 -4.30 17.06 9.83
C SER A 18 -3.35 16.58 10.93
N ASN A 19 -3.78 16.58 12.19
CA ASN A 19 -2.93 16.14 13.29
C ASN A 19 -2.68 14.62 13.25
N ASP A 20 -3.64 13.84 12.79
CA ASP A 20 -3.46 12.40 12.60
C ASP A 20 -2.49 12.14 11.46
N LEU A 21 -2.60 12.89 10.39
CA LEU A 21 -1.69 12.79 9.24
C LEU A 21 -0.25 13.12 9.66
N GLN A 22 -0.06 14.12 10.52
CA GLN A 22 1.26 14.46 11.07
C GLN A 22 1.87 13.29 11.84
N ALA A 23 1.04 12.55 12.58
CA ALA A 23 1.51 11.37 13.30
C ALA A 23 2.04 10.29 12.35
N VAL A 24 1.42 10.14 11.18
CA VAL A 24 1.91 9.23 10.14
C VAL A 24 3.19 9.77 9.50
N GLU A 25 3.25 11.06 9.22
CA GLU A 25 4.46 11.68 8.67
C GLU A 25 5.70 11.42 9.55
N ALA A 26 5.50 11.39 10.86
CA ALA A 26 6.58 11.18 11.82
C ALA A 26 7.18 9.77 11.77
N ILE A 27 6.46 8.79 11.22
CA ILE A 27 6.92 7.39 11.16
C ILE A 27 7.32 6.92 9.78
N VAL A 28 7.20 7.78 8.77
CA VAL A 28 7.57 7.45 7.39
C VAL A 28 9.09 7.37 7.25
N GLU A 29 9.56 6.36 6.54
CA GLU A 29 10.95 6.21 6.13
C GLU A 29 11.06 6.38 4.62
N ARG A 30 12.03 7.17 4.17
CA ARG A 30 12.28 7.35 2.74
C ARG A 30 13.30 6.33 2.27
N LYS A 31 12.98 5.64 1.17
CA LYS A 31 13.84 4.64 0.55
C LYS A 31 13.99 4.93 -0.94
N VAL A 32 15.16 4.61 -1.48
CA VAL A 32 15.42 4.70 -2.92
C VAL A 32 15.85 3.33 -3.41
N TYR A 33 15.21 2.88 -4.47
CA TYR A 33 15.53 1.62 -5.14
C TYR A 33 15.97 1.91 -6.57
N ILE A 34 16.94 1.16 -7.06
CA ILE A 34 17.36 1.24 -8.48
C ILE A 34 16.62 0.18 -9.28
N ALA A 35 16.67 0.32 -10.63
CA ALA A 35 16.02 -0.64 -11.53
C ALA A 35 16.46 -2.07 -11.22
N GLY A 36 15.50 -2.97 -11.05
CA GLY A 36 15.73 -4.37 -10.76
C GLY A 36 15.81 -4.72 -9.28
N ASP A 37 15.87 -3.74 -8.38
CA ASP A 37 15.93 -4.01 -6.95
C ASP A 37 14.63 -4.64 -6.47
N HIS A 38 14.75 -5.62 -5.59
CA HIS A 38 13.62 -6.19 -4.85
C HIS A 38 13.25 -5.29 -3.70
N ILE A 39 11.95 -5.01 -3.58
CA ILE A 39 11.39 -4.30 -2.44
C ILE A 39 10.96 -5.33 -1.39
N TYR A 40 10.28 -6.39 -1.83
CA TYR A 40 10.00 -7.57 -1.01
C TYR A 40 9.76 -8.77 -1.91
N SER A 41 9.84 -9.96 -1.33
CA SER A 41 9.65 -11.23 -2.05
C SER A 41 8.38 -11.95 -1.58
N GLU A 42 7.76 -12.67 -2.50
CA GLU A 42 6.63 -13.55 -2.20
C GLU A 42 6.99 -14.50 -1.05
N GLY A 43 6.09 -14.66 -0.10
CA GLY A 43 6.28 -15.53 1.05
C GLY A 43 6.97 -14.89 2.24
N GLU A 44 7.58 -13.72 2.10
CA GLU A 44 8.17 -13.01 3.24
C GLU A 44 7.08 -12.51 4.18
N PHE A 45 7.39 -12.43 5.47
CA PHE A 45 6.54 -11.72 6.40
C PHE A 45 6.47 -10.26 6.01
N ALA A 46 5.26 -9.74 5.93
CA ALA A 46 5.04 -8.34 5.58
C ALA A 46 5.20 -7.47 6.83
N ASP A 47 5.95 -6.39 6.71
CA ASP A 47 6.27 -5.50 7.82
C ASP A 47 6.07 -4.01 7.52
N ALA A 48 5.69 -3.67 6.30
CA ALA A 48 5.50 -2.28 5.91
C ALA A 48 4.56 -2.17 4.71
N LEU A 49 3.92 -1.02 4.59
CA LEU A 49 3.26 -0.61 3.36
C LEU A 49 4.07 0.52 2.71
N PHE A 50 3.81 0.77 1.45
CA PHE A 50 4.66 1.64 0.64
C PHE A 50 3.82 2.59 -0.21
N LEU A 51 4.32 3.82 -0.39
CA LEU A 51 3.78 4.79 -1.33
C LEU A 51 4.86 5.18 -2.31
N VAL A 52 4.56 5.16 -3.59
CA VAL A 52 5.51 5.57 -4.62
C VAL A 52 5.49 7.09 -4.74
N GLU A 53 6.62 7.73 -4.44
CA GLU A 53 6.77 9.16 -4.64
C GLU A 53 7.15 9.46 -6.09
N MET A 54 8.10 8.71 -6.62
CA MET A 54 8.58 8.84 -7.99
C MET A 54 9.07 7.48 -8.49
N GLY A 55 8.78 7.17 -9.73
CA GLY A 55 9.20 5.91 -10.34
C GLY A 55 8.08 4.92 -10.51
N THR A 56 8.42 3.64 -10.64
CA THR A 56 7.47 2.58 -10.97
C THR A 56 7.86 1.28 -10.30
N VAL A 57 6.88 0.60 -9.72
CA VAL A 57 7.03 -0.70 -9.06
C VAL A 57 6.17 -1.73 -9.77
N ASP A 58 6.76 -2.90 -10.05
CA ASP A 58 6.04 -4.05 -10.57
C ASP A 58 5.72 -5.03 -9.44
N ILE A 59 4.47 -5.43 -9.36
CA ILE A 59 4.02 -6.51 -8.49
C ILE A 59 4.00 -7.76 -9.35
N VAL A 60 4.84 -8.72 -9.01
CA VAL A 60 5.08 -9.89 -9.86
C VAL A 60 4.79 -11.19 -9.14
N GLY A 61 4.30 -12.14 -9.91
CA GLY A 61 3.98 -13.46 -9.42
C GLY A 61 5.22 -14.35 -9.32
N LYS A 62 4.96 -15.59 -8.99
CA LYS A 62 5.97 -16.62 -8.82
C LYS A 62 6.82 -16.75 -10.08
N GLY A 63 8.14 -16.76 -9.91
CA GLY A 63 9.07 -16.84 -11.02
C GLY A 63 9.31 -15.53 -11.76
N LYS A 64 8.66 -14.45 -11.34
CA LYS A 64 8.76 -13.11 -11.92
C LYS A 64 8.32 -13.01 -13.39
N GLU A 65 7.59 -13.99 -13.87
CA GLU A 65 7.13 -14.03 -15.26
C GLU A 65 5.82 -13.29 -15.49
N ILE A 66 5.02 -13.13 -14.44
CA ILE A 66 3.71 -12.49 -14.54
C ILE A 66 3.71 -11.20 -13.73
N VAL A 67 3.47 -10.09 -14.42
CA VAL A 67 3.27 -8.80 -13.77
C VAL A 67 1.77 -8.63 -13.49
N PHE A 68 1.41 -8.68 -12.21
CA PHE A 68 0.00 -8.53 -11.79
C PHE A 68 -0.45 -7.09 -11.79
N ALA A 69 0.44 -6.17 -11.47
CA ALA A 69 0.13 -4.76 -11.40
C ALA A 69 1.40 -3.93 -11.53
N THR A 70 1.23 -2.72 -12.01
CA THR A 70 2.28 -1.71 -12.10
C THR A 70 1.83 -0.51 -11.28
N ILE A 71 2.64 -0.13 -10.30
CA ILE A 71 2.30 0.93 -9.36
C ILE A 71 3.16 2.15 -9.68
N GLY A 72 2.49 3.24 -10.02
CA GLY A 72 3.17 4.50 -10.35
C GLY A 72 3.12 5.52 -9.22
N SER A 73 3.67 6.70 -9.50
CA SER A 73 3.71 7.82 -8.57
C SER A 73 2.32 8.16 -8.01
N GLY A 74 2.25 8.40 -6.71
CA GLY A 74 1.01 8.75 -6.01
C GLY A 74 0.19 7.56 -5.53
N HIS A 75 0.59 6.34 -5.87
CA HIS A 75 -0.15 5.12 -5.50
C HIS A 75 0.62 4.30 -4.47
N GLY A 76 -0.13 3.53 -3.68
CA GLY A 76 0.43 2.69 -2.63
C GLY A 76 0.30 1.21 -2.95
N PHE A 77 1.09 0.41 -2.24
CA PHE A 77 1.05 -1.04 -2.34
C PHE A 77 1.55 -1.68 -1.05
N GLY A 78 1.29 -2.97 -0.90
CA GLY A 78 1.75 -3.71 0.27
C GLY A 78 0.91 -3.51 1.53
N GLU A 79 -0.30 -2.95 1.41
CA GLU A 79 -1.17 -2.72 2.55
C GLU A 79 -2.05 -3.93 2.93
N LEU A 80 -2.26 -4.87 2.01
CA LEU A 80 -3.15 -6.00 2.27
C LEU A 80 -2.73 -6.82 3.49
N ALA A 81 -1.43 -7.11 3.58
CA ALA A 81 -0.90 -7.90 4.67
C ALA A 81 -0.97 -7.19 6.02
N PHE A 82 -1.10 -5.86 6.03
CA PHE A 82 -1.34 -5.11 7.25
C PHE A 82 -2.67 -5.53 7.90
N PHE A 83 -3.69 -5.71 7.07
CA PHE A 83 -5.03 -6.08 7.55
C PHE A 83 -5.18 -7.57 7.79
N GLU A 84 -4.50 -8.40 7.01
CA GLU A 84 -4.55 -9.86 7.13
C GLU A 84 -3.54 -10.42 8.11
N ARG A 85 -2.47 -9.69 8.41
CA ARG A 85 -1.34 -10.15 9.22
C ARG A 85 -0.74 -11.43 8.67
N GLY A 86 -0.06 -11.31 7.52
CA GLY A 86 0.46 -12.49 6.87
C GLY A 86 1.71 -12.22 6.06
N THR A 87 1.94 -13.13 5.14
CA THR A 87 3.06 -13.06 4.22
C THR A 87 2.68 -12.36 2.93
N ARG A 88 3.68 -11.97 2.15
CA ARG A 88 3.47 -11.31 0.87
C ARG A 88 2.90 -12.31 -0.15
N PRO A 89 1.75 -12.00 -0.80
CA PRO A 89 1.18 -12.88 -1.81
C PRO A 89 1.90 -12.80 -3.15
N ALA A 90 2.73 -11.79 -3.36
CA ALA A 90 3.51 -11.57 -4.58
C ALA A 90 4.77 -10.80 -4.23
N SER A 91 5.71 -10.74 -5.17
CA SER A 91 6.94 -9.97 -5.02
C SER A 91 6.73 -8.56 -5.57
N ALA A 92 7.53 -7.61 -5.09
CA ALA A 92 7.55 -6.25 -5.60
C ALA A 92 8.99 -5.88 -5.97
N SER A 93 9.18 -5.30 -7.15
CA SER A 93 10.49 -4.87 -7.61
C SER A 93 10.39 -3.52 -8.33
N ALA A 94 11.47 -2.74 -8.26
CA ALA A 94 11.54 -1.46 -8.93
C ALA A 94 11.81 -1.69 -10.42
N ARG A 95 10.95 -1.12 -11.28
CA ARG A 95 11.15 -1.16 -12.73
C ARG A 95 12.23 -0.18 -13.18
N GLU A 96 12.34 0.93 -12.45
CA GLU A 96 13.28 2.01 -12.70
C GLU A 96 13.70 2.58 -11.35
N ARG A 97 14.55 3.59 -11.36
CA ARG A 97 14.91 4.28 -10.12
C ARG A 97 13.62 4.83 -9.46
N THR A 98 13.37 4.40 -8.24
CA THR A 98 12.09 4.65 -7.57
C THR A 98 12.31 5.16 -6.16
N HIS A 99 11.63 6.25 -5.83
CA HIS A 99 11.61 6.84 -4.48
C HIS A 99 10.33 6.43 -3.79
N ILE A 100 10.46 5.83 -2.62
CA ILE A 100 9.35 5.22 -1.90
C ILE A 100 9.27 5.76 -0.48
N LEU A 101 8.05 6.03 -0.02
CA LEU A 101 7.76 6.25 1.38
C LEU A 101 7.34 4.91 1.98
N GLN A 102 8.11 4.43 2.95
CA GLN A 102 7.84 3.18 3.64
C GLN A 102 7.20 3.48 5.00
N ILE A 103 6.08 2.85 5.28
CA ILE A 103 5.37 3.00 6.55
C ILE A 103 5.41 1.65 7.27
N PRO A 104 6.26 1.52 8.30
CA PRO A 104 6.35 0.27 9.06
C PRO A 104 5.03 -0.05 9.75
N TYR A 105 4.59 -1.30 9.61
CA TYR A 105 3.32 -1.77 10.20
C TYR A 105 3.28 -1.59 11.70
N GLU A 106 4.37 -1.91 12.38
CA GLU A 106 4.44 -1.81 13.84
C GLU A 106 4.21 -0.38 14.32
N ARG A 107 4.85 0.59 13.65
CA ARG A 107 4.70 2.00 14.00
C ARG A 107 3.32 2.53 13.65
N LEU A 108 2.79 2.12 12.50
CA LEU A 108 1.43 2.50 12.10
C LEU A 108 0.40 1.94 13.08
N SER A 109 0.55 0.68 13.47
CA SER A 109 -0.32 0.05 14.46
C SER A 109 -0.34 0.81 15.78
N LYS A 110 0.83 1.28 16.22
CA LYS A 110 0.93 2.07 17.44
C LYS A 110 0.19 3.40 17.32
N VAL A 111 0.37 4.11 16.21
CA VAL A 111 -0.34 5.37 15.94
C VAL A 111 -1.84 5.14 15.95
N LEU A 112 -2.31 4.08 15.29
CA LEU A 112 -3.74 3.76 15.24
C LEU A 112 -4.29 3.39 16.61
N SER A 113 -3.53 2.65 17.42
CA SER A 113 -3.99 2.25 18.76
C SER A 113 -4.14 3.44 19.70
N GLU A 114 -3.34 4.47 19.51
CA GLU A 114 -3.38 5.70 20.32
C GLU A 114 -4.41 6.71 19.82
N ARG A 115 -4.96 6.49 18.63
CA ARG A 115 -5.87 7.43 17.94
C ARG A 115 -7.07 6.68 17.36
N PRO A 116 -8.02 6.26 18.20
CA PRO A 116 -9.14 5.41 17.76
C PRO A 116 -10.03 6.04 16.69
N GLY A 117 -10.21 7.35 16.70
CA GLY A 117 -10.96 8.05 15.65
C GLY A 117 -10.28 7.96 14.30
N PHE A 118 -8.97 8.09 14.28
CA PHE A 118 -8.16 7.90 13.09
C PHE A 118 -8.22 6.45 12.60
N ALA A 119 -8.05 5.50 13.52
CA ALA A 119 -8.13 4.08 13.21
C ALA A 119 -9.46 3.73 12.53
N LEU A 120 -10.56 4.26 13.04
CA LEU A 120 -11.88 4.03 12.46
C LEU A 120 -11.96 4.48 11.00
N ILE A 121 -11.40 5.64 10.69
CA ILE A 121 -11.37 6.17 9.32
C ILE A 121 -10.54 5.27 8.42
N VAL A 122 -9.35 4.86 8.87
CA VAL A 122 -8.46 3.99 8.11
C VAL A 122 -9.13 2.65 7.79
N TYR A 123 -9.72 2.00 8.78
CA TYR A 123 -10.39 0.72 8.57
C TYR A 123 -11.63 0.85 7.71
N ARG A 124 -12.37 1.94 7.85
CA ARG A 124 -13.52 2.22 6.98
C ARG A 124 -13.08 2.40 5.53
N ASN A 125 -12.00 3.16 5.31
CA ASN A 125 -11.45 3.37 3.97
C ASN A 125 -11.00 2.05 3.36
N ALA A 126 -10.35 1.18 4.13
CA ALA A 126 -9.94 -0.14 3.68
C ALA A 126 -11.14 -0.99 3.29
N CYS A 127 -12.16 -1.04 4.15
CA CYS A 127 -13.39 -1.80 3.87
C CYS A 127 -14.09 -1.30 2.61
N SER A 128 -14.19 0.01 2.43
CA SER A 128 -14.81 0.60 1.25
C SER A 128 -14.05 0.23 -0.03
N PHE A 129 -12.73 0.32 0.01
CA PHE A 129 -11.88 -0.04 -1.12
C PHE A 129 -12.04 -1.51 -1.49
N PHE A 130 -11.94 -2.41 -0.51
CA PHE A 130 -12.05 -3.84 -0.75
C PHE A 130 -13.44 -4.25 -1.21
N ALA A 131 -14.49 -3.63 -0.67
CA ALA A 131 -15.87 -3.88 -1.09
C ALA A 131 -16.08 -3.52 -2.56
N LYS A 132 -15.55 -2.38 -2.99
CA LYS A 132 -15.63 -1.94 -4.40
C LYS A 132 -14.90 -2.90 -5.32
N HIS A 133 -13.72 -3.34 -4.93
CA HIS A 133 -12.92 -4.28 -5.72
C HIS A 133 -13.58 -5.66 -5.79
N PHE A 134 -14.09 -6.14 -4.68
CA PHE A 134 -14.84 -7.41 -4.65
C PHE A 134 -16.07 -7.35 -5.56
N ARG A 135 -16.81 -6.26 -5.50
CA ARG A 135 -17.99 -6.07 -6.35
C ARG A 135 -17.62 -6.08 -7.84
N ALA A 136 -16.52 -5.41 -8.19
CA ALA A 136 -16.03 -5.38 -9.57
C ALA A 136 -15.66 -6.79 -10.06
N LEU A 137 -14.98 -7.59 -9.22
CA LEU A 137 -14.63 -8.96 -9.55
C LEU A 137 -15.88 -9.84 -9.69
N ALA A 138 -16.85 -9.68 -8.80
CA ALA A 138 -18.10 -10.44 -8.85
C ALA A 138 -18.88 -10.15 -10.14
N LEU A 139 -18.95 -8.87 -10.52
CA LEU A 139 -19.61 -8.48 -11.78
C LEU A 139 -18.88 -9.01 -13.00
N ASP A 140 -17.57 -9.01 -12.98
CA ASP A 140 -16.77 -9.55 -14.07
C ASP A 140 -16.98 -11.05 -14.24
N LEU A 141 -17.03 -11.79 -13.13
CA LEU A 141 -17.34 -13.22 -13.15
C LEU A 141 -18.74 -13.49 -13.68
N ASP A 142 -19.72 -12.71 -13.26
CA ASP A 142 -21.10 -12.84 -13.73
C ASP A 142 -21.18 -12.65 -15.24
N ARG A 143 -20.51 -11.64 -15.78
CA ARG A 143 -20.47 -11.40 -17.22
C ARG A 143 -19.81 -12.51 -18.02
N ARG A 144 -18.83 -13.21 -17.43
CA ARG A 144 -18.12 -14.31 -18.10
C ARG A 144 -18.93 -15.58 -18.17
N TYR A 145 -19.75 -15.85 -17.16
CA TYR A 145 -20.39 -17.14 -16.99
C TYR A 145 -21.90 -17.11 -17.10
N PHE A 146 -22.45 -15.94 -17.09
CA PHE A 146 -23.90 -15.71 -17.19
C PHE A 146 -24.23 -14.60 -18.16
#